data_60884fc4ceaae99ba0900e1e3a7c269f
#
_entry.id   60884fc4ceaae99ba0900e1e3a7c269f
#
_cell.length_a   1.000
_cell.length_b   1.000
_cell.length_c   1.000
_cell.angle_alpha   90.00
_cell.angle_beta   90.00
_cell.angle_gamma   90.00
#
_symmetry.space_group_name_H-M   'P 1'
#
loop_
_entity.id
_entity.type
_entity.pdbx_description
1 polymer ?
#
loop_
_entity_poly.entity_id
_entity_poly.type
_entity_poly.pdbx_seq_one_letter_code
_entity_poly.pdbx_strand_id
1 'polypeptide(L)'
;DQQYYTMPETVDIPAGEYVATLPINFTLGGENNANSLDMSDKYILPLTIVDDPSYDYQSNDRLHYRKALLNVIPFNDYSGTYDGSQFKITLEGQKDPFTVTNHKAYVHDDNTVFVYMGLRDVDYIDRKCYKLYMEFTKEKITPLKYKLRLWTDNGGTEGNNFKELNGKIGNVE
;
A
#
# COMPACT_ATOMS: atom_id res chain seq x y z
N ASP A 1 -0.82 1.54 -17.01
CA ASP A 1 -0.69 3.00 -16.90
C ASP A 1 0.72 3.37 -16.47
N GLN A 2 1.48 3.99 -17.39
CA GLN A 2 2.89 4.38 -17.17
C GLN A 2 3.06 5.48 -16.10
N GLN A 3 1.98 6.06 -15.60
CA GLN A 3 2.03 7.04 -14.52
C GLN A 3 2.49 6.46 -13.17
N TYR A 4 2.43 5.15 -12.99
CA TYR A 4 2.76 4.48 -11.73
C TYR A 4 4.09 3.74 -11.78
N TYR A 5 4.71 3.61 -12.93
CA TYR A 5 6.02 2.99 -13.06
C TYR A 5 6.77 3.49 -14.28
N THR A 6 8.09 3.39 -14.21
CA THR A 6 9.01 3.59 -15.34
C THR A 6 9.95 2.40 -15.44
N MET A 7 10.25 1.98 -16.66
CA MET A 7 11.22 0.93 -16.96
C MET A 7 11.83 1.18 -18.34
N PRO A 8 13.05 0.72 -18.62
CA PRO A 8 13.61 0.74 -19.96
C PRO A 8 12.81 -0.20 -20.89
N GLU A 9 12.76 0.14 -22.16
CA GLU A 9 12.10 -0.69 -23.18
C GLU A 9 12.92 -1.93 -23.51
N THR A 10 14.25 -1.84 -23.40
CA THR A 10 15.18 -2.92 -23.69
C THR A 10 16.18 -3.12 -22.56
N VAL A 11 16.69 -4.34 -22.44
CA VAL A 11 17.77 -4.69 -21.54
C VAL A 11 18.80 -5.49 -22.32
N ASP A 12 20.05 -5.04 -22.27
CA ASP A 12 21.16 -5.75 -22.89
C ASP A 12 21.76 -6.79 -21.92
N ILE A 13 22.00 -7.98 -22.43
CA ILE A 13 22.79 -9.00 -21.71
C ILE A 13 24.23 -8.85 -22.20
N PRO A 14 25.18 -8.42 -21.35
CA PRO A 14 26.57 -8.24 -21.75
C PRO A 14 27.19 -9.51 -22.29
N ALA A 15 28.12 -9.40 -23.22
CA ALA A 15 28.81 -10.55 -23.79
C ALA A 15 29.53 -11.35 -22.69
N GLY A 16 29.24 -12.65 -22.61
CA GLY A 16 29.76 -13.56 -21.59
C GLY A 16 28.91 -13.64 -20.32
N GLU A 17 27.87 -12.81 -20.19
CA GLU A 17 26.92 -12.90 -19.08
C GLU A 17 25.66 -13.68 -19.49
N TYR A 18 24.95 -14.21 -18.49
CA TYR A 18 23.71 -14.97 -18.69
C TYR A 18 22.49 -14.31 -18.04
N VAL A 19 22.70 -13.20 -17.39
CA VAL A 19 21.67 -12.48 -16.62
C VAL A 19 21.80 -10.98 -16.85
N ALA A 20 20.68 -10.33 -17.01
CA ALA A 20 20.59 -8.87 -16.97
C ALA A 20 19.50 -8.45 -16.00
N THR A 21 19.63 -7.26 -15.43
CA THR A 21 18.66 -6.71 -14.48
C THR A 21 17.80 -5.68 -15.18
N LEU A 22 16.48 -5.89 -15.15
CA LEU A 22 15.50 -4.90 -15.59
C LEU A 22 15.10 -4.03 -14.38
N PRO A 23 15.53 -2.74 -14.32
CA PRO A 23 15.10 -1.84 -13.27
C PRO A 23 13.67 -1.36 -13.52
N ILE A 24 12.81 -1.49 -12.53
CA ILE A 24 11.44 -0.98 -12.57
C ILE A 24 11.27 -0.03 -11.38
N ASN A 25 11.02 1.25 -11.66
CA ASN A 25 10.79 2.25 -10.62
C ASN A 25 9.29 2.48 -10.47
N PHE A 26 8.78 2.35 -9.26
CA PHE A 26 7.37 2.56 -8.95
C PHE A 26 7.13 3.93 -8.31
N THR A 27 6.07 4.62 -8.73
CA THR A 27 5.60 5.89 -8.18
C THR A 27 4.17 5.69 -7.71
N LEU A 28 4.00 5.30 -6.44
CA LEU A 28 2.71 4.87 -5.90
C LEU A 28 1.66 5.99 -5.82
N GLY A 29 2.09 7.24 -5.73
CA GLY A 29 1.23 8.42 -5.75
C GLY A 29 0.80 8.87 -7.15
N GLY A 30 1.28 8.20 -8.21
CA GLY A 30 1.16 8.69 -9.57
C GLY A 30 2.01 9.93 -9.85
N GLU A 31 1.84 10.52 -11.01
CA GLU A 31 2.54 11.75 -11.36
C GLU A 31 2.07 12.90 -10.46
N ASN A 32 3.02 13.56 -9.78
CA ASN A 32 2.76 14.67 -8.83
C ASN A 32 1.81 14.33 -7.67
N ASN A 33 1.74 13.07 -7.25
CA ASN A 33 0.81 12.58 -6.22
C ASN A 33 -0.67 12.84 -6.53
N ALA A 34 -1.02 13.05 -7.80
CA ALA A 34 -2.37 13.39 -8.20
C ALA A 34 -3.37 12.22 -8.05
N ASN A 35 -2.87 10.98 -8.15
CA ASN A 35 -3.70 9.79 -8.11
C ASN A 35 -2.99 8.68 -7.31
N SER A 36 -3.10 8.75 -5.99
CA SER A 36 -2.53 7.71 -5.12
C SER A 36 -3.24 6.37 -5.33
N LEU A 37 -2.45 5.32 -5.53
CA LEU A 37 -2.97 3.95 -5.54
C LEU A 37 -3.42 3.56 -4.12
N ASP A 38 -4.55 2.86 -4.04
CA ASP A 38 -5.00 2.28 -2.77
C ASP A 38 -4.24 0.97 -2.50
N MET A 39 -3.27 1.00 -1.61
CA MET A 39 -2.39 -0.13 -1.32
C MET A 39 -3.07 -1.30 -0.60
N SER A 40 -4.35 -1.22 -0.30
CA SER A 40 -5.17 -2.38 0.08
C SER A 40 -5.69 -3.16 -1.13
N ASP A 41 -5.69 -2.55 -2.31
CA ASP A 41 -6.02 -3.24 -3.54
C ASP A 41 -4.81 -4.06 -4.04
N LYS A 42 -5.08 -5.08 -4.86
CA LYS A 42 -4.04 -5.93 -5.43
C LYS A 42 -3.67 -5.43 -6.82
N TYR A 43 -2.45 -4.96 -6.97
CA TYR A 43 -1.93 -4.49 -8.24
C TYR A 43 -0.99 -5.52 -8.86
N ILE A 44 -1.18 -5.79 -10.14
CA ILE A 44 -0.36 -6.71 -10.91
C ILE A 44 0.18 -5.97 -12.13
N LEU A 45 1.49 -5.97 -12.30
CA LEU A 45 2.15 -5.49 -13.50
C LEU A 45 2.42 -6.68 -14.44
N PRO A 46 1.69 -6.79 -15.57
CA PRO A 46 1.99 -7.80 -16.57
C PRO A 46 3.16 -7.35 -17.44
N LEU A 47 4.16 -8.19 -17.57
CA LEU A 47 5.30 -8.00 -18.46
C LEU A 47 5.29 -9.07 -19.55
N THR A 48 5.67 -8.69 -20.76
CA THR A 48 5.81 -9.61 -21.88
C THR A 48 7.11 -9.31 -22.60
N ILE A 49 7.93 -10.35 -22.83
CA ILE A 49 9.10 -10.25 -23.72
C ILE A 49 8.58 -10.21 -25.14
N VAL A 50 8.95 -9.18 -25.88
CA VAL A 50 8.62 -9.05 -27.30
C VAL A 50 9.62 -9.88 -28.09
N ASP A 51 9.14 -10.80 -28.92
CA ASP A 51 9.98 -11.52 -29.86
C ASP A 51 10.16 -10.65 -31.12
N ASP A 52 11.40 -10.36 -31.43
CA ASP A 52 11.77 -9.62 -32.62
C ASP A 52 12.91 -10.39 -33.35
N PRO A 53 12.75 -10.71 -34.63
CA PRO A 53 13.77 -11.42 -35.40
C PRO A 53 15.13 -10.72 -35.48
N SER A 54 15.18 -9.42 -35.19
CA SER A 54 16.41 -8.64 -35.14
C SER A 54 17.20 -8.83 -33.84
N TYR A 55 16.59 -9.43 -32.80
CA TYR A 55 17.26 -9.66 -31.52
C TYR A 55 18.06 -10.96 -31.54
N ASP A 56 19.24 -10.94 -30.92
CA ASP A 56 20.12 -12.11 -30.82
C ASP A 56 19.50 -13.20 -29.92
N TYR A 57 18.58 -12.83 -29.02
CA TYR A 57 17.91 -13.72 -28.09
C TYR A 57 16.41 -13.64 -28.25
N GLN A 58 15.79 -14.80 -28.16
CA GLN A 58 14.33 -14.97 -28.20
C GLN A 58 13.82 -15.62 -26.92
N SER A 59 12.56 -15.43 -26.60
CA SER A 59 11.92 -16.10 -25.47
C SER A 59 11.91 -17.62 -25.68
N ASN A 60 12.07 -18.39 -24.59
CA ASN A 60 12.03 -19.85 -24.66
C ASN A 60 10.60 -20.38 -24.75
N ASP A 61 10.18 -20.78 -25.92
CA ASP A 61 8.82 -21.29 -26.18
C ASP A 61 8.47 -22.56 -25.37
N ARG A 62 9.46 -23.39 -25.08
CA ARG A 62 9.22 -24.64 -24.34
C ARG A 62 8.88 -24.42 -22.86
N LEU A 63 9.41 -23.34 -22.27
CA LEU A 63 9.23 -23.03 -20.87
C LEU A 63 8.15 -21.98 -20.63
N HIS A 64 7.59 -21.42 -21.70
CA HIS A 64 6.57 -20.36 -21.63
C HIS A 64 6.97 -19.13 -20.80
N TYR A 65 8.26 -18.82 -20.72
CA TYR A 65 8.82 -17.72 -19.90
C TYR A 65 8.68 -16.35 -20.57
N ARG A 66 7.82 -16.24 -21.57
CA ARG A 66 7.56 -15.00 -22.30
C ARG A 66 6.82 -13.97 -21.46
N LYS A 67 6.04 -14.40 -20.48
CA LYS A 67 5.16 -13.51 -19.68
C LYS A 67 5.48 -13.63 -18.20
N ALA A 68 5.50 -12.49 -17.52
CA ALA A 68 5.59 -12.42 -16.07
C ALA A 68 4.46 -11.55 -15.51
N LEU A 69 3.92 -11.95 -14.38
CA LEU A 69 2.95 -11.17 -13.60
C LEU A 69 3.62 -10.79 -12.28
N LEU A 70 3.95 -9.52 -12.12
CA LEU A 70 4.57 -9.02 -10.90
C LEU A 70 3.49 -8.47 -9.97
N ASN A 71 3.36 -9.06 -8.80
CA ASN A 71 2.54 -8.52 -7.73
C ASN A 71 3.38 -7.54 -6.92
N VAL A 72 3.01 -6.26 -6.95
CA VAL A 72 3.72 -5.19 -6.26
C VAL A 72 3.08 -4.94 -4.91
N ILE A 73 3.81 -5.19 -3.85
CA ILE A 73 3.37 -4.97 -2.46
C ILE A 73 4.35 -3.98 -1.82
N PRO A 74 3.98 -2.70 -1.71
CA PRO A 74 4.82 -1.73 -1.02
C PRO A 74 4.82 -1.98 0.48
N PHE A 75 5.92 -1.62 1.13
CA PHE A 75 6.03 -1.65 2.57
C PHE A 75 6.79 -0.41 3.07
N ASN A 76 6.55 -0.02 4.30
CA ASN A 76 7.33 0.94 5.06
C ASN A 76 7.54 0.40 6.47
N ASP A 77 8.28 1.13 7.31
CA ASP A 77 8.60 0.69 8.68
C ASP A 77 7.39 0.49 9.59
N TYR A 78 6.22 0.99 9.18
CA TYR A 78 4.99 1.01 9.96
C TYR A 78 3.88 0.13 9.38
N SER A 79 4.11 -0.46 8.20
CA SER A 79 3.12 -1.33 7.56
C SER A 79 3.29 -2.78 8.02
N GLY A 80 2.19 -3.52 8.03
CA GLY A 80 2.22 -4.93 8.38
C GLY A 80 0.97 -5.38 9.11
N THR A 81 0.99 -6.62 9.60
CA THR A 81 -0.06 -7.17 10.44
C THR A 81 0.38 -7.08 11.89
N TYR A 82 -0.42 -6.44 12.70
CA TYR A 82 -0.19 -6.25 14.12
C TYR A 82 -1.01 -7.27 14.90
N ASP A 83 -0.35 -8.29 15.43
CA ASP A 83 -0.93 -9.32 16.26
C ASP A 83 -0.84 -8.93 17.75
N GLY A 84 -1.80 -9.40 18.54
CA GLY A 84 -1.82 -9.22 19.99
C GLY A 84 -2.25 -7.82 20.44
N SER A 85 -2.56 -6.91 19.55
CA SER A 85 -3.19 -5.63 19.87
C SER A 85 -4.66 -5.87 20.16
N GLN A 86 -5.12 -5.47 21.34
CA GLN A 86 -6.54 -5.51 21.67
C GLN A 86 -7.18 -4.18 21.31
N PHE A 87 -7.73 -4.08 20.10
CA PHE A 87 -8.58 -2.95 19.74
C PHE A 87 -9.98 -3.22 20.29
N LYS A 88 -10.42 -2.39 21.24
CA LYS A 88 -11.78 -2.42 21.74
C LYS A 88 -12.63 -1.45 20.93
N ILE A 89 -13.63 -1.98 20.25
CA ILE A 89 -14.55 -1.22 19.42
C ILE A 89 -15.91 -1.24 20.08
N THR A 90 -16.40 -0.06 20.48
CA THR A 90 -17.75 0.08 21.03
C THR A 90 -18.64 0.65 19.94
N LEU A 91 -19.66 -0.11 19.56
CA LEU A 91 -20.69 0.36 18.63
C LEU A 91 -21.81 1.08 19.43
N GLU A 92 -22.39 2.11 18.78
CA GLU A 92 -23.51 2.85 19.38
C GLU A 92 -24.66 1.89 19.72
N GLY A 93 -25.14 1.97 20.96
CA GLY A 93 -26.23 1.13 21.47
C GLY A 93 -25.80 -0.23 22.00
N GLN A 94 -24.53 -0.60 21.95
CA GLN A 94 -24.01 -1.83 22.53
C GLN A 94 -23.23 -1.56 23.83
N LYS A 95 -23.43 -2.42 24.83
CA LYS A 95 -22.75 -2.30 26.12
C LYS A 95 -21.36 -2.90 26.12
N ASP A 96 -21.18 -4.00 25.39
CA ASP A 96 -19.94 -4.75 25.38
C ASP A 96 -19.12 -4.42 24.12
N PRO A 97 -17.82 -4.09 24.26
CA PRO A 97 -16.96 -3.83 23.13
C PRO A 97 -16.60 -5.12 22.41
N PHE A 98 -16.49 -5.04 21.09
CA PHE A 98 -15.82 -6.07 20.29
C PHE A 98 -14.32 -5.96 20.46
N THR A 99 -13.64 -7.08 20.49
CA THR A 99 -12.18 -7.13 20.48
C THR A 99 -11.69 -7.66 19.13
N VAL A 100 -10.83 -6.89 18.46
CA VAL A 100 -10.14 -7.30 17.26
C VAL A 100 -8.68 -7.55 17.61
N THR A 101 -8.19 -8.75 17.34
CA THR A 101 -6.84 -9.17 17.72
C THR A 101 -5.79 -8.92 16.63
N ASN A 102 -6.19 -8.95 15.36
CA ASN A 102 -5.30 -8.78 14.23
C ASN A 102 -5.75 -7.56 13.43
N HIS A 103 -4.80 -6.66 13.19
CA HIS A 103 -5.09 -5.45 12.41
C HIS A 103 -3.99 -5.24 11.39
N LYS A 104 -4.37 -5.07 10.14
CA LYS A 104 -3.42 -4.83 9.05
C LYS A 104 -3.33 -3.34 8.75
N ALA A 105 -2.09 -2.83 8.74
CA ALA A 105 -1.77 -1.48 8.33
C ALA A 105 -1.20 -1.51 6.91
N TYR A 106 -1.79 -0.72 6.03
CA TYR A 106 -1.42 -0.58 4.63
C TYR A 106 -0.64 0.70 4.41
N VAL A 107 0.32 0.65 3.51
CA VAL A 107 1.12 1.83 3.16
C VAL A 107 0.27 2.89 2.48
N HIS A 108 0.43 4.15 2.88
CA HIS A 108 -0.05 5.31 2.16
C HIS A 108 1.11 6.08 1.53
N ASP A 109 2.14 6.37 2.34
CA ASP A 109 3.41 6.96 1.91
C ASP A 109 4.55 6.49 2.82
N ASP A 110 5.71 7.12 2.75
CA ASP A 110 6.92 6.72 3.49
C ASP A 110 6.74 6.70 5.01
N ASN A 111 5.90 7.58 5.56
CA ASN A 111 5.69 7.75 7.00
C ASN A 111 4.26 7.49 7.43
N THR A 112 3.39 7.18 6.50
CA THR A 112 1.95 7.07 6.75
C THR A 112 1.46 5.69 6.37
N VAL A 113 0.66 5.15 7.26
CA VAL A 113 -0.13 3.95 6.99
C VAL A 113 -1.61 4.25 7.20
N PHE A 114 -2.48 3.40 6.67
CA PHE A 114 -3.89 3.43 7.01
C PHE A 114 -4.38 2.06 7.46
N VAL A 115 -5.42 2.07 8.27
CA VAL A 115 -6.12 0.89 8.74
C VAL A 115 -7.61 1.04 8.47
N TYR A 116 -8.32 -0.08 8.36
CA TYR A 116 -9.77 -0.06 8.34
C TYR A 116 -10.30 -0.17 9.76
N MET A 117 -11.12 0.79 10.14
CA MET A 117 -11.68 0.86 11.50
C MET A 117 -12.97 0.06 11.62
N GLY A 118 -13.34 -0.20 12.86
CA GLY A 118 -14.54 -0.96 13.18
C GLY A 118 -14.36 -2.45 12.87
N LEU A 119 -15.41 -3.08 12.38
CA LEU A 119 -15.42 -4.49 11.98
C LEU A 119 -15.20 -4.64 10.48
N ARG A 120 -14.62 -3.62 9.82
CA ARG A 120 -14.34 -3.64 8.38
C ARG A 120 -12.92 -4.12 8.12
N ASP A 121 -12.76 -4.80 6.99
CA ASP A 121 -11.48 -5.25 6.48
C ASP A 121 -11.49 -5.15 4.94
N VAL A 122 -10.39 -5.55 4.32
CA VAL A 122 -10.14 -5.48 2.88
C VAL A 122 -11.23 -6.14 2.02
N ASP A 123 -11.95 -7.11 2.56
CA ASP A 123 -12.99 -7.86 1.84
C ASP A 123 -14.34 -7.13 1.75
N TYR A 124 -14.50 -6.00 2.45
CA TYR A 124 -15.75 -5.24 2.42
C TYR A 124 -15.78 -4.22 1.30
N ILE A 125 -16.91 -4.13 0.60
CA ILE A 125 -17.11 -3.20 -0.52
C ILE A 125 -16.99 -1.74 -0.07
N ASP A 126 -17.54 -1.42 1.12
CA ASP A 126 -17.58 -0.08 1.70
C ASP A 126 -16.34 0.26 2.55
N ARG A 127 -15.27 -0.56 2.50
CA ARG A 127 -14.08 -0.40 3.33
C ARG A 127 -13.44 0.98 3.24
N LYS A 128 -13.49 1.60 2.07
CA LYS A 128 -12.87 2.92 1.82
C LYS A 128 -13.47 4.02 2.71
N CYS A 129 -14.74 3.87 3.13
CA CYS A 129 -15.41 4.79 4.05
C CYS A 129 -14.95 4.64 5.50
N TYR A 130 -14.09 3.67 5.80
CA TYR A 130 -13.63 3.35 7.17
C TYR A 130 -12.11 3.48 7.34
N LYS A 131 -11.43 4.16 6.44
CA LYS A 131 -9.99 4.39 6.53
C LYS A 131 -9.65 5.40 7.62
N LEU A 132 -8.70 5.02 8.47
CA LEU A 132 -8.03 5.91 9.40
C LEU A 132 -6.55 5.96 9.02
N TYR A 133 -6.05 7.13 8.70
CA TYR A 133 -4.65 7.37 8.40
C TYR A 133 -3.87 7.72 9.65
N MET A 134 -2.66 7.18 9.74
CA MET A 134 -1.71 7.37 10.84
C MET A 134 -0.37 7.80 10.26
N GLU A 135 0.01 9.05 10.48
CA GLU A 135 1.31 9.60 10.08
C GLU A 135 2.26 9.59 11.27
N PHE A 136 3.36 8.90 11.14
CA PHE A 136 4.44 8.87 12.12
C PHE A 136 5.39 10.02 11.84
N THR A 137 5.13 11.14 12.51
CA THR A 137 5.95 12.34 12.29
C THR A 137 7.34 12.14 12.92
N LYS A 138 8.36 12.77 12.33
CA LYS A 138 9.72 12.79 12.91
C LYS A 138 9.85 13.76 14.07
N GLU A 139 8.77 14.45 14.44
CA GLU A 139 8.72 15.41 15.52
C GLU A 139 8.72 14.68 16.88
N LYS A 140 9.78 14.87 17.64
CA LYS A 140 9.93 14.29 18.97
C LYS A 140 9.18 15.14 20.00
N ILE A 141 8.35 14.51 20.81
CA ILE A 141 7.75 15.12 22.01
C ILE A 141 8.71 14.94 23.20
N THR A 142 9.34 13.77 23.30
CA THR A 142 10.41 13.43 24.26
C THR A 142 11.43 12.53 23.55
N PRO A 143 12.60 12.21 24.17
CA PRO A 143 13.56 11.30 23.55
C PRO A 143 13.00 9.95 23.09
N LEU A 144 11.88 9.49 23.69
CA LEU A 144 11.25 8.20 23.39
C LEU A 144 9.84 8.33 22.83
N LYS A 145 9.30 9.56 22.66
CA LYS A 145 7.92 9.78 22.19
C LYS A 145 7.93 10.64 20.93
N TYR A 146 7.23 10.17 19.92
CA TYR A 146 7.03 10.88 18.66
C TYR A 146 5.60 11.35 18.55
N LYS A 147 5.38 12.43 17.81
CA LYS A 147 4.07 12.92 17.50
C LYS A 147 3.44 12.02 16.42
N LEU A 148 2.25 11.54 16.69
CA LEU A 148 1.41 10.82 15.75
C LEU A 148 0.28 11.73 15.29
N ARG A 149 0.08 11.85 13.99
CA ARG A 149 -1.06 12.56 13.42
C ARG A 149 -2.07 11.55 12.88
N LEU A 150 -3.33 11.71 13.28
CA LEU A 150 -4.44 10.88 12.82
C LEU A 150 -5.40 11.73 12.01
N TRP A 151 -5.85 11.19 10.90
CA TRP A 151 -6.92 11.81 10.11
C TRP A 151 -7.72 10.76 9.33
N THR A 152 -8.88 11.16 8.86
CA THR A 152 -9.69 10.41 7.90
C THR A 152 -9.80 11.25 6.64
N ASP A 153 -9.79 10.60 5.49
CA ASP A 153 -10.26 11.27 4.27
C ASP A 153 -11.80 11.28 4.28
N ASN A 154 -12.39 12.04 3.38
CA ASN A 154 -13.84 12.04 3.22
C ASN A 154 -14.34 10.81 2.47
N GLY A 155 -13.56 9.71 2.40
CA GLY A 155 -13.87 8.51 1.64
C GLY A 155 -13.89 8.75 0.12
N GLY A 156 -13.27 9.82 -0.36
CA GLY A 156 -13.33 10.25 -1.74
C GLY A 156 -14.77 10.56 -2.15
N THR A 157 -15.24 9.95 -3.25
CA THR A 157 -16.62 10.10 -3.73
C THR A 157 -17.65 9.27 -2.94
N GLU A 158 -17.19 8.33 -2.12
CA GLU A 158 -18.05 7.41 -1.35
C GLU A 158 -18.45 7.96 0.02
N GLY A 159 -17.82 9.06 0.46
CA GLY A 159 -18.06 9.65 1.77
C GLY A 159 -17.29 8.96 2.90
N ASN A 160 -17.45 9.48 4.11
CA ASN A 160 -16.78 9.00 5.31
C ASN A 160 -17.80 8.68 6.40
N ASN A 161 -17.74 7.48 6.97
CA ASN A 161 -18.64 7.04 8.03
C ASN A 161 -18.19 7.49 9.43
N PHE A 162 -17.06 8.18 9.55
CA PHE A 162 -16.66 8.79 10.82
C PHE A 162 -17.33 10.15 10.98
N LYS A 163 -18.11 10.31 12.02
CA LYS A 163 -18.42 11.64 12.53
C LYS A 163 -17.12 12.23 13.03
N GLU A 164 -16.84 13.49 12.69
CA GLU A 164 -15.64 14.20 13.13
C GLU A 164 -15.33 13.86 14.59
N LEU A 165 -14.20 13.21 14.79
CA LEU A 165 -13.60 13.09 16.11
C LEU A 165 -13.18 14.51 16.50
N ASN A 166 -14.04 15.24 17.20
CA ASN A 166 -13.76 16.58 17.68
C ASN A 166 -12.40 16.64 18.35
N GLY A 167 -11.35 16.94 17.59
CA GLY A 167 -10.14 17.59 17.99
C GLY A 167 -9.28 17.02 19.13
N LYS A 168 -9.51 15.80 19.59
CA LYS A 168 -8.62 15.17 20.58
C LYS A 168 -7.66 14.21 19.88
N ILE A 169 -6.51 14.73 19.54
CA ILE A 169 -5.34 13.92 19.19
C ILE A 169 -4.94 13.16 20.45
N GLY A 170 -5.18 11.86 20.48
CA GLY A 170 -4.69 11.00 21.55
C GLY A 170 -3.17 10.86 21.45
N ASN A 171 -2.48 10.97 22.57
CA ASN A 171 -1.06 10.60 22.65
C ASN A 171 -0.97 9.07 22.67
N VAL A 172 -0.21 8.48 21.76
CA VAL A 172 0.17 7.08 21.81
C VAL A 172 1.52 6.99 22.54
N GLU A 173 1.57 6.20 23.59
CA GLU A 173 2.80 5.86 24.33
C GLU A 173 3.50 4.66 23.70
#